data_301a4c833f11c2d9e57bcdc6a1872d2d
#
_entry.id   301a4c833f11c2d9e57bcdc6a1872d2d
#
_cell.length_a   1.000
_cell.length_b   1.000
_cell.length_c   1.000
_cell.angle_alpha   90.00
_cell.angle_beta   90.00
_cell.angle_gamma   90.00
#
_symmetry.space_group_name_H-M   'P 1'
#
loop_
_entity.id
_entity.type
_entity.pdbx_description
1 polymer ?
#
loop_
_entity_poly.entity_id
_entity_poly.type
_entity_poly.pdbx_seq_one_letter_code
_entity_poly.pdbx_strand_id
1 'polypeptide(L)'
;MITAVVLSAMLLLLLAYFYIRSKYATGRFHDHASMQVNYLFQERPGQYSGDYRTKSGVFVFKTERKDKELKSLVIKEVKPHHPALVVSLEQIVVVPFETRTGDSDVSVRFKLLKKKGDLTALEGKGIRIAGVLNFENRKSKNFSTTLHIGELYQSQEKSDLSN
;
A
#
# COMPACT_ATOMS: atom_id res chain seq x y z
N MET A 1 -21.10 25.83 -31.28
CA MET A 1 -20.19 24.73 -31.68
C MET A 1 -18.74 24.93 -31.18
N ILE A 2 -18.15 26.12 -31.38
CA ILE A 2 -16.73 26.40 -31.00
C ILE A 2 -16.48 26.20 -29.49
N THR A 3 -17.40 26.65 -28.63
CA THR A 3 -17.27 26.48 -27.16
C THR A 3 -17.22 25.01 -26.70
N ALA A 4 -17.99 24.12 -27.31
CA ALA A 4 -17.99 22.71 -26.98
C ALA A 4 -16.66 22.01 -27.38
N VAL A 5 -16.09 22.42 -28.54
CA VAL A 5 -14.80 21.91 -28.99
C VAL A 5 -13.66 22.35 -28.08
N VAL A 6 -13.67 23.60 -27.64
CA VAL A 6 -12.67 24.14 -26.72
C VAL A 6 -12.75 23.47 -25.36
N LEU A 7 -13.95 23.23 -24.81
CA LEU A 7 -14.16 22.51 -23.55
C LEU A 7 -13.68 21.07 -23.60
N SER A 8 -13.97 20.36 -24.70
CA SER A 8 -13.50 18.97 -24.86
C SER A 8 -11.98 18.88 -24.99
N ALA A 9 -11.34 19.81 -25.69
CA ALA A 9 -9.89 19.88 -25.80
C ALA A 9 -9.22 20.17 -24.44
N MET A 10 -9.77 21.10 -23.65
CA MET A 10 -9.27 21.36 -22.28
C MET A 10 -9.42 20.15 -21.38
N LEU A 11 -10.53 19.41 -21.45
CA LEU A 11 -10.74 18.20 -20.67
C LEU A 11 -9.71 17.12 -21.02
N LEU A 12 -9.45 16.91 -22.33
CA LEU A 12 -8.44 15.96 -22.80
C LEU A 12 -7.03 16.32 -22.32
N LEU A 13 -6.66 17.60 -22.38
CA LEU A 13 -5.37 18.07 -21.87
C LEU A 13 -5.23 17.87 -20.37
N LEU A 14 -6.28 18.10 -19.59
CA LEU A 14 -6.32 17.83 -18.16
C LEU A 14 -6.14 16.35 -17.86
N LEU A 15 -6.85 15.47 -18.55
CA LEU A 15 -6.73 14.02 -18.41
C LEU A 15 -5.33 13.52 -18.78
N ALA A 16 -4.75 14.02 -19.90
CA ALA A 16 -3.40 13.72 -20.30
C ALA A 16 -2.36 14.18 -19.24
N TYR A 17 -2.53 15.39 -18.71
CA TYR A 17 -1.68 15.92 -17.63
C TYR A 17 -1.71 15.02 -16.39
N PHE A 18 -2.90 14.64 -15.91
CA PHE A 18 -3.04 13.75 -14.75
C PHE A 18 -2.45 12.36 -15.00
N TYR A 19 -2.66 11.83 -16.21
CA TYR A 19 -2.09 10.52 -16.60
C TYR A 19 -0.56 10.55 -16.61
N ILE A 20 0.04 11.54 -17.23
CA ILE A 20 1.50 11.73 -17.29
C ILE A 20 2.04 11.89 -15.85
N ARG A 21 1.42 12.75 -15.04
CA ARG A 21 1.84 12.98 -13.65
C ARG A 21 1.77 11.71 -12.80
N SER A 22 0.74 10.88 -12.98
CA SER A 22 0.58 9.61 -12.28
C SER A 22 1.69 8.61 -12.67
N LYS A 23 1.98 8.47 -13.97
CA LYS A 23 3.08 7.61 -14.45
C LYS A 23 4.45 8.05 -13.91
N TYR A 24 4.73 9.34 -13.92
CA TYR A 24 5.98 9.85 -13.35
C TYR A 24 6.13 9.59 -11.85
N ALA A 25 5.05 9.70 -11.08
CA ALA A 25 5.07 9.42 -9.65
C ALA A 25 5.31 7.94 -9.35
N THR A 26 4.74 7.05 -10.17
CA THR A 26 4.92 5.59 -10.03
C THR A 26 6.34 5.15 -10.44
N GLY A 27 6.83 5.64 -11.58
CA GLY A 27 8.20 5.35 -12.03
C GLY A 27 9.25 5.73 -10.98
N ARG A 28 9.10 6.93 -10.40
CA ARG A 28 10.03 7.41 -9.37
C ARG A 28 10.08 6.55 -8.10
N PHE A 29 8.99 5.89 -7.73
CA PHE A 29 8.98 5.00 -6.58
C PHE A 29 9.90 3.79 -6.83
N HIS A 30 9.73 3.13 -7.96
CA HIS A 30 10.47 1.91 -8.31
C HIS A 30 11.97 2.14 -8.53
N ASP A 31 12.38 3.37 -8.85
CA ASP A 31 13.80 3.76 -8.94
C ASP A 31 14.49 3.79 -7.57
N HIS A 32 13.75 4.06 -6.49
CA HIS A 32 14.31 4.29 -5.16
C HIS A 32 14.00 3.16 -4.16
N ALA A 33 12.87 2.46 -4.33
CA ALA A 33 12.46 1.37 -3.45
C ALA A 33 11.62 0.33 -4.20
N SER A 34 11.57 -0.89 -3.67
CA SER A 34 10.55 -1.88 -4.00
C SER A 34 9.67 -2.12 -2.79
N MET A 35 8.42 -2.49 -3.04
CA MET A 35 7.46 -2.81 -1.98
C MET A 35 6.57 -3.95 -2.41
N GLN A 36 6.38 -4.91 -1.51
CA GLN A 36 5.42 -6.00 -1.63
C GLN A 36 4.40 -5.88 -0.51
N VAL A 37 3.19 -6.32 -0.75
CA VAL A 37 2.12 -6.33 0.24
C VAL A 37 1.52 -7.72 0.35
N ASN A 38 1.56 -8.27 1.55
CA ASN A 38 0.91 -9.50 1.91
C ASN A 38 -0.16 -9.23 2.97
N TYR A 39 -1.00 -10.18 3.30
CA TYR A 39 -2.03 -10.01 4.31
C TYR A 39 -2.03 -11.12 5.33
N LEU A 40 -2.51 -10.81 6.53
CA LEU A 40 -2.73 -11.76 7.62
C LEU A 40 -4.08 -11.46 8.25
N PHE A 41 -4.97 -12.47 8.34
CA PHE A 41 -6.19 -12.32 9.12
C PHE A 41 -5.87 -12.46 10.61
N GLN A 42 -6.39 -11.53 11.41
CA GLN A 42 -6.32 -11.61 12.86
C GLN A 42 -7.60 -12.29 13.36
N GLU A 43 -7.51 -13.58 13.67
CA GLU A 43 -8.52 -14.26 14.46
C GLU A 43 -8.27 -13.89 15.92
N ARG A 44 -9.18 -13.14 16.53
CA ARG A 44 -9.12 -12.92 17.98
C ARG A 44 -9.79 -14.10 18.65
N PRO A 45 -9.04 -14.97 19.38
CA PRO A 45 -9.66 -16.00 20.18
C PRO A 45 -10.50 -15.34 21.28
N GLY A 46 -11.77 -15.66 21.36
CA GLY A 46 -12.67 -15.28 22.46
C GLY A 46 -13.54 -14.04 22.27
N GLN A 47 -13.39 -13.27 21.21
CA GLN A 47 -14.36 -12.23 20.87
C GLN A 47 -15.41 -12.79 19.90
N TYR A 48 -16.43 -13.44 20.46
CA TYR A 48 -17.73 -13.56 19.80
C TYR A 48 -18.37 -12.15 19.75
N SER A 49 -17.83 -11.26 18.94
CA SER A 49 -18.59 -10.09 18.54
C SER A 49 -19.65 -10.60 17.59
N GLY A 50 -20.91 -10.41 17.93
CA GLY A 50 -22.08 -10.89 17.16
C GLY A 50 -22.20 -10.27 15.76
N ASP A 51 -21.19 -9.64 15.27
CA ASP A 51 -21.11 -9.11 13.91
C ASP A 51 -20.25 -10.03 13.03
N TYR A 52 -20.85 -11.14 12.59
CA TYR A 52 -20.27 -12.06 11.59
C TYR A 52 -20.02 -11.41 10.23
N ARG A 53 -20.21 -10.11 10.11
CA ARG A 53 -20.12 -9.36 8.86
C ARG A 53 -18.76 -8.73 8.59
N THR A 54 -17.84 -8.75 9.57
CA THR A 54 -16.52 -8.14 9.42
C THR A 54 -15.40 -9.10 9.82
N LYS A 55 -14.37 -9.22 8.96
CA LYS A 55 -13.09 -9.85 9.33
C LYS A 55 -12.04 -8.75 9.47
N SER A 56 -11.22 -8.83 10.50
CA SER A 56 -10.09 -7.92 10.70
C SER A 56 -8.79 -8.60 10.31
N GLY A 57 -7.83 -7.82 9.86
CA GLY A 57 -6.51 -8.31 9.51
C GLY A 57 -5.49 -7.17 9.42
N VAL A 58 -4.29 -7.54 9.04
CA VAL A 58 -3.18 -6.62 8.79
C VAL A 58 -2.63 -6.86 7.40
N PHE A 59 -2.29 -5.78 6.70
CA PHE A 59 -1.39 -5.79 5.56
C PHE A 59 0.04 -5.67 6.07
N VAL A 60 0.91 -6.54 5.61
CA VAL A 60 2.34 -6.51 5.87
C VAL A 60 3.02 -5.99 4.61
N PHE A 61 3.59 -4.80 4.72
CA PHE A 61 4.37 -4.18 3.65
C PHE A 61 5.84 -4.50 3.86
N LYS A 62 6.40 -5.33 2.99
CA LYS A 62 7.84 -5.56 2.91
C LYS A 62 8.44 -4.55 1.97
N THR A 63 9.34 -3.72 2.45
CA THR A 63 9.96 -2.65 1.67
C THR A 63 11.46 -2.84 1.63
N GLU A 64 12.01 -2.82 0.42
CA GLU A 64 13.43 -2.93 0.15
C GLU A 64 13.94 -1.61 -0.44
N ARG A 65 15.03 -1.11 0.10
CA ARG A 65 15.70 0.10 -0.38
C ARG A 65 16.58 -0.21 -1.58
N LYS A 66 16.36 0.47 -2.71
CA LYS A 66 17.22 0.41 -3.89
C LYS A 66 18.22 1.56 -3.96
N ASP A 67 17.82 2.73 -3.50
CA ASP A 67 18.64 3.94 -3.50
C ASP A 67 19.30 4.13 -2.12
N LYS A 68 20.61 4.13 -2.09
CA LYS A 68 21.40 4.27 -0.84
C LYS A 68 21.14 5.58 -0.09
N GLU A 69 20.73 6.64 -0.80
CA GLU A 69 20.42 7.94 -0.20
C GLU A 69 18.99 7.99 0.38
N LEU A 70 18.16 6.98 0.12
CA LEU A 70 16.80 6.91 0.69
C LEU A 70 16.90 6.57 2.19
N LYS A 71 16.54 7.54 3.04
CA LYS A 71 16.59 7.44 4.51
C LYS A 71 15.34 6.82 5.10
N SER A 72 14.18 7.24 4.60
CA SER A 72 12.89 6.71 5.06
C SER A 72 11.82 6.87 4.00
N LEU A 73 10.78 6.06 4.14
CA LEU A 73 9.55 6.16 3.37
C LEU A 73 8.41 6.46 4.34
N VAL A 74 7.58 7.42 4.01
CA VAL A 74 6.40 7.80 4.80
C VAL A 74 5.15 7.45 4.02
N ILE A 75 4.36 6.52 4.52
CA ILE A 75 3.05 6.16 3.95
C ILE A 75 2.00 7.08 4.55
N LYS A 76 1.33 7.86 3.71
CA LYS A 76 0.27 8.79 4.10
C LYS A 76 -1.12 8.28 3.75
N GLU A 77 -1.21 7.45 2.72
CA GLU A 77 -2.48 6.93 2.22
C GLU A 77 -2.32 5.47 1.79
N VAL A 78 -3.26 4.63 2.19
CA VAL A 78 -3.43 3.25 1.73
C VAL A 78 -4.87 3.09 1.30
N LYS A 79 -5.11 2.95 -0.01
CA LYS A 79 -6.45 2.89 -0.59
C LYS A 79 -6.64 1.61 -1.40
N PRO A 80 -7.36 0.63 -0.86
CA PRO A 80 -7.72 -0.57 -1.61
C PRO A 80 -8.64 -0.24 -2.79
N HIS A 81 -8.46 -0.94 -3.90
CA HIS A 81 -9.36 -0.81 -5.06
C HIS A 81 -10.68 -1.58 -4.86
N HIS A 82 -10.78 -2.41 -3.84
CA HIS A 82 -11.98 -3.19 -3.56
C HIS A 82 -12.86 -2.53 -2.49
N PRO A 83 -14.16 -2.29 -2.75
CA PRO A 83 -15.03 -1.54 -1.84
C PRO A 83 -15.33 -2.24 -0.50
N ALA A 84 -15.14 -3.58 -0.44
CA ALA A 84 -15.30 -4.32 0.82
C ALA A 84 -14.09 -4.20 1.75
N LEU A 85 -12.94 -3.72 1.25
CA LEU A 85 -11.74 -3.50 2.05
C LEU A 85 -11.71 -2.05 2.56
N VAL A 86 -11.66 -1.91 3.87
CA VAL A 86 -11.51 -0.62 4.54
C VAL A 86 -10.19 -0.61 5.29
N VAL A 87 -9.33 0.32 4.95
CA VAL A 87 -8.06 0.55 5.66
C VAL A 87 -8.19 1.83 6.45
N SER A 88 -7.90 1.76 7.73
CA SER A 88 -7.81 2.92 8.60
C SER A 88 -6.34 3.12 8.96
N LEU A 89 -5.73 4.18 8.41
CA LEU A 89 -4.44 4.66 8.89
C LEU A 89 -4.73 5.56 10.09
N GLU A 90 -4.60 5.01 11.30
CA GLU A 90 -4.76 5.78 12.55
C GLU A 90 -3.61 6.77 12.72
N GLN A 91 -2.45 6.48 12.13
CA GLN A 91 -1.24 7.29 12.18
C GLN A 91 -0.47 7.22 10.86
N ILE A 92 0.36 8.22 10.63
CA ILE A 92 1.33 8.21 9.52
C ILE A 92 2.34 7.08 9.80
N VAL A 93 2.50 6.20 8.82
CA VAL A 93 3.43 5.08 8.93
C VAL A 93 4.78 5.49 8.37
N VAL A 94 5.80 5.50 9.21
CA VAL A 94 7.17 5.78 8.81
C VAL A 94 7.94 4.46 8.73
N VAL A 95 8.52 4.20 7.57
CA VAL A 95 9.38 3.04 7.31
C VAL A 95 10.82 3.54 7.28
N PRO A 96 11.60 3.39 8.36
CA PRO A 96 13.02 3.75 8.36
C PRO A 96 13.81 2.68 7.62
N PHE A 97 14.82 3.10 6.87
CA PHE A 97 15.81 2.19 6.30
C PHE A 97 17.09 2.27 7.12
N GLU A 98 17.29 1.28 7.98
CA GLU A 98 18.52 1.16 8.72
C GLU A 98 19.70 0.85 7.78
N THR A 99 20.88 1.32 8.17
CA THR A 99 22.07 1.32 7.31
C THR A 99 22.58 -0.06 6.90
N ARG A 100 22.17 -1.15 7.61
CA ARG A 100 22.75 -2.48 7.40
C ARG A 100 21.98 -3.40 6.47
N THR A 101 20.66 -3.47 6.56
CA THR A 101 19.87 -4.45 5.79
C THR A 101 19.11 -3.84 4.62
N GLY A 102 18.73 -2.57 4.69
CA GLY A 102 17.95 -1.91 3.64
C GLY A 102 16.50 -2.38 3.55
N ASP A 103 16.11 -3.38 4.34
CA ASP A 103 14.76 -3.95 4.37
C ASP A 103 14.00 -3.50 5.60
N SER A 104 12.71 -3.28 5.44
CA SER A 104 11.83 -2.92 6.55
C SER A 104 10.43 -3.45 6.34
N ASP A 105 9.87 -4.04 7.38
CA ASP A 105 8.51 -4.56 7.39
C ASP A 105 7.60 -3.65 8.23
N VAL A 106 6.45 -3.30 7.69
CA VAL A 106 5.46 -2.46 8.39
C VAL A 106 4.07 -3.05 8.22
N SER A 107 3.31 -3.06 9.32
CA SER A 107 1.95 -3.58 9.33
C SER A 107 0.91 -2.48 9.40
N VAL A 108 -0.14 -2.59 8.58
CA VAL A 108 -1.28 -1.68 8.54
C VAL A 108 -2.57 -2.46 8.72
N ARG A 109 -3.42 -2.07 9.67
CA ARG A 109 -4.70 -2.75 9.95
C ARG A 109 -5.72 -2.50 8.86
N PHE A 110 -6.49 -3.53 8.53
CA PHE A 110 -7.65 -3.44 7.65
C PHE A 110 -8.88 -4.13 8.25
N LYS A 111 -10.06 -3.76 7.75
CA LYS A 111 -11.33 -4.44 7.98
C LYS A 111 -11.90 -4.89 6.64
N LEU A 112 -12.31 -6.14 6.56
CA LEU A 112 -13.03 -6.69 5.43
C LEU A 112 -14.53 -6.75 5.78
N LEU A 113 -15.34 -5.96 5.08
CA LEU A 113 -16.78 -5.96 5.23
C LEU A 113 -17.36 -7.09 4.38
N LYS A 114 -17.89 -8.11 5.00
CA LYS A 114 -18.66 -9.17 4.33
C LYS A 114 -19.99 -8.59 3.82
N LYS A 115 -19.97 -7.96 2.65
CA LYS A 115 -21.18 -7.75 1.87
C LYS A 115 -21.45 -9.02 1.06
N LYS A 116 -22.73 -9.32 0.77
CA LYS A 116 -23.19 -10.45 -0.05
C LYS A 116 -22.21 -10.77 -1.20
N GLY A 117 -21.45 -11.85 -1.05
CA GLY A 117 -20.40 -12.28 -1.96
C GLY A 117 -19.09 -12.49 -1.19
N ASP A 118 -18.72 -13.75 -0.95
CA ASP A 118 -17.53 -14.13 -0.19
C ASP A 118 -16.28 -13.65 -0.92
N LEU A 119 -15.62 -12.62 -0.37
CA LEU A 119 -14.22 -12.35 -0.65
C LEU A 119 -13.39 -13.31 0.21
N THR A 120 -13.23 -14.51 -0.29
CA THR A 120 -12.39 -15.54 0.36
C THR A 120 -10.91 -15.30 0.12
N ALA A 121 -10.54 -14.59 -0.97
CA ALA A 121 -9.15 -14.31 -1.30
C ALA A 121 -8.93 -12.82 -1.59
N LEU A 122 -7.93 -12.23 -0.93
CA LEU A 122 -7.46 -10.86 -1.19
C LEU A 122 -6.37 -10.82 -2.26
N GLU A 123 -5.84 -11.97 -2.63
CA GLU A 123 -4.76 -12.10 -3.59
C GLU A 123 -5.10 -11.47 -4.95
N GLY A 124 -4.12 -10.82 -5.54
CA GLY A 124 -4.27 -10.15 -6.83
C GLY A 124 -5.10 -8.86 -6.81
N LYS A 125 -5.74 -8.50 -5.68
CA LYS A 125 -6.48 -7.23 -5.58
C LYS A 125 -5.51 -6.07 -5.50
N GLY A 126 -5.83 -4.99 -6.22
CA GLY A 126 -5.01 -3.78 -6.22
C GLY A 126 -5.15 -2.97 -4.93
N ILE A 127 -4.04 -2.43 -4.46
CA ILE A 127 -3.97 -1.48 -3.35
C ILE A 127 -3.08 -0.30 -3.76
N ARG A 128 -3.63 0.90 -3.72
CA ARG A 128 -2.88 2.12 -3.99
C ARG A 128 -2.25 2.64 -2.71
N ILE A 129 -0.98 3.01 -2.79
CA ILE A 129 -0.22 3.58 -1.69
C ILE A 129 0.33 4.92 -2.16
N ALA A 130 0.21 5.94 -1.31
CA ALA A 130 0.79 7.24 -1.57
C ALA A 130 1.51 7.78 -0.33
N GLY A 131 2.56 8.57 -0.58
CA GLY A 131 3.38 9.08 0.50
C GLY A 131 4.57 9.91 0.04
N VAL A 132 5.61 9.91 0.86
CA VAL A 132 6.84 10.70 0.66
C VAL A 132 8.07 9.82 0.82
N LEU A 133 9.01 9.96 -0.08
CA LEU A 133 10.37 9.44 -0.01
C LEU A 133 11.27 10.54 0.58
N ASN A 134 11.92 10.26 1.70
CA ASN A 134 12.86 11.17 2.33
C ASN A 134 14.29 10.71 2.06
N PHE A 135 15.11 11.60 1.54
CA PHE A 135 16.50 11.35 1.22
C PHE A 135 17.41 12.09 2.19
N GLU A 136 18.64 11.63 2.32
CA GLU A 136 19.63 12.24 3.21
C GLU A 136 20.12 13.59 2.66
N ASN A 137 20.47 13.65 1.38
CA ASN A 137 21.12 14.82 0.75
C ASN A 137 20.27 15.46 -0.35
N ARG A 138 19.00 15.03 -0.53
CA ARG A 138 18.10 15.52 -1.59
C ARG A 138 16.74 15.93 -1.01
N LYS A 139 16.03 16.75 -1.77
CA LYS A 139 14.62 17.09 -1.41
C LYS A 139 13.74 15.86 -1.42
N SER A 140 12.85 15.78 -0.43
CA SER A 140 11.82 14.75 -0.35
C SER A 140 10.94 14.74 -1.60
N LYS A 141 10.52 13.55 -2.05
CA LYS A 141 9.69 13.37 -3.24
C LYS A 141 8.38 12.66 -2.87
N ASN A 142 7.28 13.17 -3.38
CA ASN A 142 6.00 12.45 -3.30
C ASN A 142 6.02 11.25 -4.24
N PHE A 143 5.39 10.17 -3.80
CA PHE A 143 5.16 8.99 -4.63
C PHE A 143 3.71 8.52 -4.55
N SER A 144 3.29 7.79 -5.56
CA SER A 144 2.05 7.02 -5.56
C SER A 144 2.29 5.77 -6.40
N THR A 145 2.02 4.61 -5.85
CA THR A 145 2.16 3.33 -6.53
C THR A 145 0.95 2.44 -6.27
N THR A 146 0.68 1.52 -7.19
CA THR A 146 -0.33 0.47 -7.01
C THR A 146 0.39 -0.86 -6.92
N LEU A 147 0.10 -1.58 -5.85
CA LEU A 147 0.60 -2.93 -5.62
C LEU A 147 -0.54 -3.93 -5.75
N HIS A 148 -0.20 -5.17 -6.06
CA HIS A 148 -1.13 -6.29 -5.95
C HIS A 148 -0.88 -7.01 -4.63
N ILE A 149 -1.97 -7.31 -3.91
CA ILE A 149 -1.89 -8.05 -2.65
C ILE A 149 -1.42 -9.47 -2.99
N GLY A 150 -0.32 -9.87 -2.37
CA GLY A 150 0.26 -11.20 -2.50
C GLY A 150 -0.46 -12.23 -1.62
N GLU A 151 0.19 -13.36 -1.44
CA GLU A 151 -0.31 -14.48 -0.66
C GLU A 151 -0.47 -14.14 0.83
N LEU A 152 -1.16 -15.04 1.55
CA LEU A 152 -1.28 -14.97 2.98
C LEU A 152 0.11 -14.97 3.62
N TYR A 153 0.38 -13.98 4.46
CA TYR A 153 1.65 -13.90 5.18
C TYR A 153 1.71 -15.03 6.21
N GLN A 154 2.56 -16.01 5.96
CA GLN A 154 2.91 -17.02 6.95
C GLN A 154 4.15 -16.50 7.67
N SER A 155 4.02 -16.14 8.96
CA SER A 155 5.20 -15.94 9.79
C SER A 155 5.93 -17.29 9.83
N GLN A 156 7.13 -17.33 9.32
CA GLN A 156 8.02 -18.44 9.66
C GLN A 156 8.34 -18.31 11.16
N GLU A 157 7.49 -18.91 11.97
CA GLU A 157 7.87 -19.26 13.33
C GLU A 157 9.10 -20.14 13.20
N LYS A 158 10.23 -19.61 13.62
CA LYS A 158 11.46 -20.36 13.70
C LYS A 158 11.19 -21.65 14.43
N SER A 159 11.20 -22.76 13.71
CA SER A 159 11.32 -24.11 14.24
C SER A 159 12.78 -24.35 14.74
N ASP A 160 13.29 -23.45 15.58
CA ASP A 160 14.59 -23.60 16.23
C ASP A 160 14.39 -23.86 17.72
N LEU A 161 13.55 -24.84 18.04
CA LEU A 161 13.49 -25.46 19.36
C LEU A 161 13.30 -26.96 19.20
N SER A 162 14.29 -27.63 18.60
CA SER A 162 14.50 -29.05 18.83
C SER A 162 15.91 -29.42 18.38
N ASN A 163 16.87 -29.26 19.29
CA ASN A 163 17.97 -30.20 19.53
C ASN A 163 18.55 -29.90 20.89
#